data_7d83f05d2403b88ee9d329a71d68af24
#
_entry.id   7d83f05d2403b88ee9d329a71d68af24
#
_cell.length_a   1.000
_cell.length_b   1.000
_cell.length_c   1.000
_cell.angle_alpha   90.00
_cell.angle_beta   90.00
_cell.angle_gamma   90.00
#
_symmetry.space_group_name_H-M   'P 1'
#
loop_
_entity.id
_entity.type
_entity.pdbx_description
1 polymer ?
#
loop_
_entity_poly.entity_id
_entity_poly.type
_entity_poly.pdbx_seq_one_letter_code
_entity_poly.pdbx_strand_id
1 'polypeptide(L)'
;MTEFTLDKLPKRVLAKIDLQSAFMISRCVVAAEKFQLFRKLQGKALTAFAIGRKIGVRGWRAEAFLAALVSIGLLKRSGQLYRNTALADKYYLKDRSVFWTRLYSEACCRDYRAFSVLEEMLTTERGYASILGIDGWDYIKEMEDNPRTAHDFTHALYHDHLPHAEALAVSLDLSGYHSILDVGGGSGVMSIALVRKNKHLKACVLDIEPFIHVAKKIIRRVKLTRRIDTFIGDHNKHIPNGFDVVMFCDAEIGDGRVLRRAYDSMPSGGLVVLVEDFSSDDFTVPLYRLMWQLRSNSFWLKNKQQMVRMLRESGFSGIRSRRIYRDTWLITGRKK
;
A
#
# COMPACT_ATOMS: atom_id res chain seq x y z
N MET A 1 -4.28 -9.86 1.65
CA MET A 1 -5.73 -9.57 1.45
C MET A 1 -6.14 -9.93 0.04
N THR A 2 -7.35 -10.46 -0.12
CA THR A 2 -7.91 -10.67 -1.46
C THR A 2 -8.43 -9.32 -1.97
N GLU A 3 -7.74 -8.73 -2.95
CA GLU A 3 -8.22 -7.53 -3.61
C GLU A 3 -9.59 -7.78 -4.25
N PHE A 4 -10.48 -6.82 -4.13
CA PHE A 4 -11.77 -6.85 -4.82
C PHE A 4 -11.58 -6.29 -6.23
N THR A 5 -11.10 -7.14 -7.12
CA THR A 5 -10.87 -6.82 -8.53
C THR A 5 -12.12 -7.04 -9.36
N LEU A 6 -12.17 -6.47 -10.57
CA LEU A 6 -13.34 -6.55 -11.44
C LEU A 6 -13.75 -7.99 -11.77
N ASP A 7 -12.79 -8.92 -11.85
CA ASP A 7 -13.06 -10.35 -12.10
C ASP A 7 -13.85 -11.04 -10.98
N LYS A 8 -13.94 -10.43 -9.79
CA LYS A 8 -14.77 -10.93 -8.69
C LYS A 8 -16.24 -10.52 -8.83
N LEU A 9 -16.54 -9.60 -9.73
CA LEU A 9 -17.91 -9.24 -10.04
C LEU A 9 -18.62 -10.39 -10.79
N PRO A 10 -19.94 -10.55 -10.60
CA PRO A 10 -20.69 -11.53 -11.38
C PRO A 10 -20.53 -11.30 -12.90
N LYS A 11 -20.34 -12.35 -13.70
CA LYS A 11 -20.17 -12.25 -15.17
C LYS A 11 -21.23 -11.38 -15.85
N ARG A 12 -22.51 -11.48 -15.40
CA ARG A 12 -23.61 -10.65 -15.89
C ARG A 12 -23.43 -9.14 -15.63
N VAL A 13 -22.63 -8.79 -14.62
CA VAL A 13 -22.28 -7.40 -14.30
C VAL A 13 -21.16 -6.95 -15.19
N LEU A 14 -20.09 -7.75 -15.31
CA LEU A 14 -18.94 -7.46 -16.17
C LEU A 14 -19.35 -7.22 -17.62
N ALA A 15 -20.30 -8.02 -18.15
CA ALA A 15 -20.79 -7.88 -19.52
C ALA A 15 -21.55 -6.56 -19.79
N LYS A 16 -21.87 -5.78 -18.75
CA LYS A 16 -22.58 -4.49 -18.84
C LYS A 16 -21.71 -3.30 -18.50
N ILE A 17 -20.45 -3.53 -18.13
CA ILE A 17 -19.51 -2.46 -17.80
C ILE A 17 -18.85 -2.01 -19.10
N ASP A 18 -19.16 -0.81 -19.47
CA ASP A 18 -18.41 -0.03 -20.43
C ASP A 18 -17.18 0.60 -19.72
N LEU A 19 -16.01 0.52 -20.35
CA LEU A 19 -14.77 1.05 -19.77
C LEU A 19 -14.87 2.55 -19.49
N GLN A 20 -15.59 3.32 -20.32
CA GLN A 20 -15.78 4.75 -20.11
C GLN A 20 -16.61 5.05 -18.87
N SER A 21 -17.54 4.16 -18.50
CA SER A 21 -18.42 4.31 -17.32
C SER A 21 -17.91 3.59 -16.08
N ALA A 22 -16.79 2.87 -16.16
CA ALA A 22 -16.24 2.10 -15.04
C ALA A 22 -15.94 2.96 -13.80
N PHE A 23 -15.60 4.23 -13.98
CA PHE A 23 -15.40 5.17 -12.89
C PHE A 23 -16.66 5.37 -12.02
N MET A 24 -17.87 5.28 -12.60
CA MET A 24 -19.14 5.41 -11.86
C MET A 24 -19.30 4.29 -10.84
N ILE A 25 -18.86 3.07 -11.19
CA ILE A 25 -18.85 1.92 -10.28
C ILE A 25 -17.94 2.20 -9.10
N SER A 26 -16.71 2.61 -9.38
CA SER A 26 -15.75 2.99 -8.34
C SER A 26 -16.32 4.07 -7.42
N ARG A 27 -16.96 5.11 -7.97
CA ARG A 27 -17.56 6.19 -7.18
C ARG A 27 -18.73 5.73 -6.31
N CYS A 28 -19.58 4.84 -6.81
CA CYS A 28 -20.67 4.24 -6.01
C CYS A 28 -20.12 3.40 -4.85
N VAL A 29 -19.07 2.62 -5.08
CA VAL A 29 -18.41 1.82 -4.05
C VAL A 29 -17.79 2.71 -2.98
N VAL A 30 -17.03 3.73 -3.38
CA VAL A 30 -16.42 4.70 -2.45
C VAL A 30 -17.49 5.42 -1.62
N ALA A 31 -18.60 5.82 -2.23
CA ALA A 31 -19.70 6.44 -1.51
C ALA A 31 -20.33 5.47 -0.48
N ALA A 32 -20.52 4.20 -0.86
CA ALA A 32 -21.04 3.19 0.06
C ALA A 32 -20.11 2.96 1.26
N GLU A 33 -18.80 2.96 1.04
CA GLU A 33 -17.80 2.85 2.11
C GLU A 33 -17.80 4.08 3.03
N LYS A 34 -17.80 5.30 2.47
CA LYS A 34 -17.89 6.55 3.25
C LYS A 34 -19.12 6.60 4.13
N PHE A 35 -20.26 6.13 3.62
CA PHE A 35 -21.49 6.00 4.40
C PHE A 35 -21.46 4.82 5.38
N GLN A 36 -20.44 3.97 5.36
CA GLN A 36 -20.36 2.71 6.11
C GLN A 36 -21.60 1.82 5.85
N LEU A 37 -22.11 1.85 4.62
CA LEU A 37 -23.38 1.24 4.25
C LEU A 37 -23.39 -0.27 4.54
N PHE A 38 -22.35 -0.98 4.11
CA PHE A 38 -22.28 -2.44 4.28
C PHE A 38 -22.28 -2.85 5.77
N ARG A 39 -21.62 -2.07 6.65
CA ARG A 39 -21.66 -2.29 8.11
C ARG A 39 -23.04 -2.01 8.69
N LYS A 40 -23.69 -0.95 8.24
CA LYS A 40 -25.06 -0.59 8.69
C LYS A 40 -26.10 -1.62 8.27
N LEU A 41 -25.84 -2.38 7.19
CA LEU A 41 -26.68 -3.44 6.67
C LEU A 41 -26.27 -4.85 7.14
N GLN A 42 -25.18 -5.00 7.89
CA GLN A 42 -24.69 -6.31 8.35
C GLN A 42 -25.80 -7.07 9.09
N GLY A 43 -26.17 -8.26 8.57
CA GLY A 43 -27.22 -9.10 9.14
C GLY A 43 -28.64 -8.53 9.06
N LYS A 44 -28.88 -7.45 8.28
CA LYS A 44 -30.17 -6.75 8.23
C LYS A 44 -30.68 -6.66 6.80
N ALA A 45 -32.02 -6.58 6.69
CA ALA A 45 -32.73 -6.21 5.47
C ALA A 45 -33.58 -4.98 5.77
N LEU A 46 -33.36 -3.88 5.06
CA LEU A 46 -34.01 -2.59 5.33
C LEU A 46 -34.56 -1.98 4.05
N THR A 47 -35.61 -1.16 4.18
CA THR A 47 -36.14 -0.38 3.05
C THR A 47 -35.21 0.74 2.64
N ALA A 48 -35.32 1.23 1.41
CA ALA A 48 -34.53 2.37 0.93
C ALA A 48 -34.71 3.61 1.82
N PHE A 49 -35.92 3.86 2.32
CA PHE A 49 -36.17 4.94 3.26
C PHE A 49 -35.41 4.78 4.58
N ALA A 50 -35.44 3.59 5.18
CA ALA A 50 -34.72 3.32 6.42
C ALA A 50 -33.20 3.40 6.26
N ILE A 51 -32.67 2.93 5.12
CA ILE A 51 -31.24 3.04 4.78
C ILE A 51 -30.90 4.51 4.56
N GLY A 52 -31.68 5.23 3.76
CA GLY A 52 -31.46 6.64 3.46
C GLY A 52 -31.35 7.49 4.73
N ARG A 53 -32.23 7.27 5.71
CA ARG A 53 -32.13 7.93 7.03
C ARG A 53 -30.82 7.63 7.76
N LYS A 54 -30.33 6.38 7.69
CA LYS A 54 -29.08 5.95 8.36
C LYS A 54 -27.82 6.53 7.71
N ILE A 55 -27.85 6.82 6.40
CA ILE A 55 -26.69 7.33 5.65
C ILE A 55 -26.82 8.82 5.28
N GLY A 56 -27.90 9.49 5.69
CA GLY A 56 -28.14 10.91 5.39
C GLY A 56 -28.58 11.20 3.95
N VAL A 57 -29.00 10.19 3.19
CA VAL A 57 -29.47 10.33 1.80
C VAL A 57 -31.01 10.32 1.77
N ARG A 58 -31.61 11.31 1.09
CA ARG A 58 -33.06 11.52 1.13
C ARG A 58 -33.75 11.23 -0.20
N GLY A 59 -35.01 10.82 -0.10
CA GLY A 59 -35.90 10.65 -1.24
C GLY A 59 -35.43 9.62 -2.25
N TRP A 60 -35.78 9.82 -3.50
CA TRP A 60 -35.48 8.94 -4.63
C TRP A 60 -33.97 8.69 -4.82
N ARG A 61 -33.09 9.59 -4.33
CA ARG A 61 -31.63 9.43 -4.42
C ARG A 61 -31.14 8.19 -3.66
N ALA A 62 -31.80 7.85 -2.54
CA ALA A 62 -31.48 6.63 -1.81
C ALA A 62 -31.81 5.39 -2.65
N GLU A 63 -32.99 5.36 -3.28
CA GLU A 63 -33.35 4.24 -4.18
C GLU A 63 -32.41 4.11 -5.37
N ALA A 64 -32.11 5.21 -6.05
CA ALA A 64 -31.20 5.23 -7.20
C ALA A 64 -29.80 4.72 -6.82
N PHE A 65 -29.26 5.18 -5.67
CA PHE A 65 -27.96 4.74 -5.18
C PHE A 65 -27.95 3.24 -4.83
N LEU A 66 -28.98 2.76 -4.13
CA LEU A 66 -29.07 1.34 -3.77
C LEU A 66 -29.33 0.47 -5.01
N ALA A 67 -30.07 0.95 -6.00
CA ALA A 67 -30.25 0.26 -7.28
C ALA A 67 -28.92 0.11 -8.03
N ALA A 68 -28.07 1.14 -8.03
CA ALA A 68 -26.72 1.04 -8.60
C ALA A 68 -25.90 -0.05 -7.90
N LEU A 69 -25.93 -0.13 -6.57
CA LEU A 69 -25.21 -1.17 -5.81
C LEU A 69 -25.79 -2.57 -6.02
N VAL A 70 -27.09 -2.69 -6.28
CA VAL A 70 -27.72 -3.96 -6.72
C VAL A 70 -27.24 -4.34 -8.11
N SER A 71 -27.16 -3.38 -9.03
CA SER A 71 -26.67 -3.61 -10.39
C SER A 71 -25.21 -4.08 -10.40
N ILE A 72 -24.38 -3.57 -9.50
CA ILE A 72 -22.99 -3.99 -9.30
C ILE A 72 -22.90 -5.37 -8.62
N GLY A 73 -23.96 -5.84 -7.97
CA GLY A 73 -23.98 -7.12 -7.27
C GLY A 73 -23.48 -7.06 -5.81
N LEU A 74 -23.33 -5.86 -5.24
CA LEU A 74 -22.95 -5.67 -3.83
C LEU A 74 -24.15 -5.69 -2.89
N LEU A 75 -25.32 -5.28 -3.36
CA LEU A 75 -26.59 -5.44 -2.66
C LEU A 75 -27.51 -6.37 -3.43
N LYS A 76 -28.48 -6.92 -2.72
CA LYS A 76 -29.65 -7.58 -3.32
C LYS A 76 -30.92 -6.98 -2.78
N ARG A 77 -31.93 -6.89 -3.65
CA ARG A 77 -33.27 -6.43 -3.34
C ARG A 77 -34.23 -7.61 -3.32
N SER A 78 -35.12 -7.65 -2.33
CA SER A 78 -36.26 -8.58 -2.24
C SER A 78 -37.48 -7.78 -1.82
N GLY A 79 -38.46 -7.61 -2.71
CA GLY A 79 -39.55 -6.67 -2.52
C GLY A 79 -39.02 -5.24 -2.32
N GLN A 80 -39.32 -4.63 -1.18
CA GLN A 80 -38.83 -3.29 -0.82
C GLN A 80 -37.58 -3.32 0.06
N LEU A 81 -37.04 -4.49 0.39
CA LEU A 81 -35.93 -4.65 1.31
C LEU A 81 -34.61 -4.86 0.56
N TYR A 82 -33.56 -4.15 1.01
CA TYR A 82 -32.20 -4.26 0.55
C TYR A 82 -31.32 -4.90 1.63
N ARG A 83 -30.40 -5.76 1.22
CA ARG A 83 -29.40 -6.40 2.09
C ARG A 83 -28.07 -6.59 1.37
N ASN A 84 -26.98 -6.76 2.12
CA ASN A 84 -25.71 -7.13 1.57
C ASN A 84 -25.78 -8.45 0.81
N THR A 85 -24.96 -8.60 -0.23
CA THR A 85 -24.64 -9.90 -0.81
C THR A 85 -23.49 -10.55 -0.04
N ALA A 86 -23.29 -11.88 -0.22
CA ALA A 86 -22.12 -12.57 0.32
C ALA A 86 -20.80 -11.94 -0.18
N LEU A 87 -20.81 -11.41 -1.40
CA LEU A 87 -19.67 -10.68 -1.98
C LEU A 87 -19.35 -9.43 -1.15
N ALA A 88 -20.35 -8.59 -0.86
CA ALA A 88 -20.17 -7.40 -0.05
C ALA A 88 -19.70 -7.74 1.38
N ASP A 89 -20.31 -8.73 2.03
CA ASP A 89 -19.91 -9.16 3.36
C ASP A 89 -18.48 -9.68 3.40
N LYS A 90 -18.06 -10.43 2.39
CA LYS A 90 -16.69 -10.92 2.28
C LYS A 90 -15.69 -9.77 2.17
N TYR A 91 -15.84 -8.92 1.17
CA TYR A 91 -14.81 -7.93 0.85
C TYR A 91 -14.86 -6.66 1.69
N TYR A 92 -16.03 -6.27 2.22
CA TYR A 92 -16.18 -5.02 2.97
C TYR A 92 -16.39 -5.21 4.47
N LEU A 93 -16.64 -6.43 4.95
CA LEU A 93 -16.82 -6.69 6.38
C LEU A 93 -15.79 -7.65 6.96
N LYS A 94 -15.41 -8.71 6.22
CA LYS A 94 -14.52 -9.77 6.74
C LYS A 94 -13.06 -9.54 6.36
N ASP A 95 -12.79 -9.27 5.10
CA ASP A 95 -11.43 -9.25 4.55
C ASP A 95 -10.77 -7.86 4.64
N ARG A 96 -11.52 -6.80 4.84
CA ARG A 96 -11.00 -5.43 4.98
C ARG A 96 -10.96 -4.96 6.41
N SER A 97 -9.78 -4.53 6.85
CA SER A 97 -9.68 -3.75 8.08
C SER A 97 -10.40 -2.40 7.93
N VAL A 98 -10.88 -1.84 9.04
CA VAL A 98 -11.48 -0.49 9.08
C VAL A 98 -10.50 0.56 8.53
N PHE A 99 -9.20 0.33 8.72
CA PHE A 99 -8.13 1.20 8.23
C PHE A 99 -8.10 1.27 6.70
N TRP A 100 -8.16 0.11 6.01
CA TRP A 100 -8.20 0.04 4.56
C TRP A 100 -9.41 0.74 3.96
N THR A 101 -10.60 0.51 4.52
CA THR A 101 -11.83 1.12 4.02
C THR A 101 -11.72 2.64 4.02
N ARG A 102 -11.22 3.23 5.11
CA ARG A 102 -11.08 4.69 5.23
C ARG A 102 -10.00 5.23 4.31
N LEU A 103 -8.79 4.68 4.39
CA LEU A 103 -7.65 5.10 3.60
C LEU A 103 -7.95 5.02 2.10
N TYR A 104 -8.51 3.89 1.65
CA TYR A 104 -8.82 3.67 0.24
C TYR A 104 -9.89 4.63 -0.27
N SER A 105 -10.92 4.92 0.53
CA SER A 105 -11.95 5.90 0.16
C SER A 105 -11.40 7.31 -0.03
N GLU A 106 -10.46 7.72 0.82
CA GLU A 106 -9.81 9.03 0.73
C GLU A 106 -8.84 9.08 -0.45
N ALA A 107 -8.02 8.05 -0.63
CA ALA A 107 -7.11 7.92 -1.76
C ALA A 107 -7.88 7.93 -3.10
N CYS A 108 -8.93 7.12 -3.24
CA CYS A 108 -9.75 7.12 -4.46
C CYS A 108 -10.41 8.45 -4.77
N CYS A 109 -10.78 9.26 -3.76
CA CYS A 109 -11.31 10.59 -4.02
C CYS A 109 -10.25 11.55 -4.54
N ARG A 110 -9.05 11.46 -4.01
CA ARG A 110 -7.89 12.25 -4.45
C ARG A 110 -7.46 11.85 -5.86
N ASP A 111 -7.35 10.55 -6.11
CA ASP A 111 -6.98 10.01 -7.41
C ASP A 111 -8.02 10.38 -8.48
N TYR A 112 -9.31 10.31 -8.16
CA TYR A 112 -10.35 10.77 -9.08
C TYR A 112 -10.20 12.24 -9.49
N ARG A 113 -9.85 13.12 -8.53
CA ARG A 113 -9.57 14.53 -8.84
C ARG A 113 -8.32 14.69 -9.69
N ALA A 114 -7.24 13.97 -9.37
CA ALA A 114 -6.01 14.01 -10.15
C ALA A 114 -6.26 13.55 -11.59
N PHE A 115 -6.97 12.44 -11.77
CA PHE A 115 -7.25 11.89 -13.11
C PHE A 115 -8.32 12.67 -13.89
N SER A 116 -9.07 13.57 -13.27
CA SER A 116 -9.98 14.47 -14.00
C SER A 116 -9.28 15.51 -14.86
N VAL A 117 -7.97 15.67 -14.71
CA VAL A 117 -7.11 16.59 -15.47
C VAL A 117 -5.92 15.86 -16.10
N LEU A 118 -6.10 14.55 -16.38
CA LEU A 118 -5.04 13.68 -16.88
C LEU A 118 -4.45 14.21 -18.19
N GLU A 119 -5.27 14.65 -19.12
CA GLU A 119 -4.85 15.14 -20.43
C GLU A 119 -3.92 16.35 -20.27
N GLU A 120 -4.25 17.27 -19.37
CA GLU A 120 -3.40 18.43 -19.10
C GLU A 120 -2.10 18.04 -18.39
N MET A 121 -2.14 17.07 -17.47
CA MET A 121 -0.94 16.51 -16.83
C MET A 121 0.00 15.85 -17.84
N LEU A 122 -0.54 15.19 -18.86
CA LEU A 122 0.25 14.49 -19.88
C LEU A 122 0.85 15.44 -20.91
N THR A 123 0.23 16.61 -21.14
CA THR A 123 0.65 17.56 -22.16
C THR A 123 1.44 18.76 -21.59
N THR A 124 1.53 18.86 -20.28
CA THR A 124 2.29 19.90 -19.57
C THR A 124 3.18 19.26 -18.51
N GLU A 125 4.17 19.99 -17.99
CA GLU A 125 4.98 19.54 -16.86
C GLU A 125 4.31 19.85 -15.50
N ARG A 126 3.04 20.24 -15.49
CA ARG A 126 2.30 20.63 -14.29
C ARG A 126 1.69 19.42 -13.63
N GLY A 127 1.85 19.31 -12.30
CA GLY A 127 1.12 18.33 -11.49
C GLY A 127 -0.35 18.73 -11.29
N TYR A 128 -1.21 17.75 -10.98
CA TYR A 128 -2.66 17.95 -10.85
C TYR A 128 -3.04 19.07 -9.86
N ALA A 129 -2.28 19.21 -8.77
CA ALA A 129 -2.56 20.23 -7.77
C ALA A 129 -2.40 21.65 -8.34
N SER A 130 -1.33 21.87 -9.10
CA SER A 130 -1.08 23.13 -9.80
C SER A 130 -2.15 23.42 -10.87
N ILE A 131 -2.62 22.39 -11.58
CA ILE A 131 -3.67 22.51 -12.59
C ILE A 131 -5.01 22.89 -11.95
N LEU A 132 -5.35 22.21 -10.85
CA LEU A 132 -6.62 22.42 -10.14
C LEU A 132 -6.62 23.62 -9.20
N GLY A 133 -5.48 24.32 -9.02
CA GLY A 133 -5.37 25.44 -8.08
C GLY A 133 -5.61 25.03 -6.63
N ILE A 134 -5.17 23.83 -6.25
CA ILE A 134 -5.32 23.30 -4.89
C ILE A 134 -3.96 22.97 -4.30
N ASP A 135 -3.92 22.80 -2.96
CA ASP A 135 -2.71 22.35 -2.29
C ASP A 135 -2.28 20.97 -2.80
N GLY A 136 -0.99 20.86 -3.12
CA GLY A 136 -0.38 19.60 -3.51
C GLY A 136 -0.44 18.59 -2.35
N TRP A 137 -0.49 17.31 -2.70
CA TRP A 137 -0.37 16.29 -1.69
C TRP A 137 1.11 16.01 -1.41
N ASP A 138 1.54 16.44 -0.25
CA ASP A 138 2.83 16.06 0.32
C ASP A 138 2.60 14.88 1.27
N TYR A 139 3.11 13.72 0.89
CA TYR A 139 2.94 12.48 1.65
C TYR A 139 3.53 12.58 3.06
N ILE A 140 4.74 13.12 3.18
CA ILE A 140 5.42 13.24 4.48
C ILE A 140 4.66 14.20 5.38
N LYS A 141 4.35 15.39 4.86
CA LYS A 141 3.58 16.40 5.58
C LYS A 141 2.20 15.89 6.01
N GLU A 142 1.49 15.18 5.14
CA GLU A 142 0.19 14.58 5.49
C GLU A 142 0.31 13.61 6.68
N MET A 143 1.38 12.80 6.71
CA MET A 143 1.59 11.86 7.82
C MET A 143 2.02 12.56 9.11
N GLU A 144 2.80 13.64 9.02
CA GLU A 144 3.23 14.44 10.16
C GLU A 144 2.07 15.24 10.76
N ASP A 145 1.28 15.90 9.93
CA ASP A 145 0.16 16.76 10.35
C ASP A 145 -1.07 15.96 10.81
N ASN A 146 -1.18 14.70 10.38
CA ASN A 146 -2.37 13.88 10.63
C ASN A 146 -2.03 12.51 11.26
N PRO A 147 -1.83 12.44 12.58
CA PRO A 147 -1.48 11.19 13.27
C PRO A 147 -2.47 10.05 13.08
N ARG A 148 -3.75 10.37 12.83
CA ARG A 148 -4.78 9.37 12.54
C ARG A 148 -4.57 8.74 11.16
N THR A 149 -4.26 9.56 10.17
CA THR A 149 -3.93 9.07 8.82
C THR A 149 -2.68 8.20 8.86
N ALA A 150 -1.61 8.64 9.52
CA ALA A 150 -0.38 7.87 9.71
C ALA A 150 -0.65 6.52 10.40
N HIS A 151 -1.46 6.52 11.46
CA HIS A 151 -1.87 5.30 12.18
C HIS A 151 -2.61 4.33 11.24
N ASP A 152 -3.63 4.81 10.53
CA ASP A 152 -4.45 3.97 9.67
C ASP A 152 -3.67 3.45 8.48
N PHE A 153 -2.82 4.28 7.89
CA PHE A 153 -1.92 3.91 6.80
C PHE A 153 -0.94 2.81 7.23
N THR A 154 -0.26 3.00 8.36
CA THR A 154 0.71 2.01 8.86
C THR A 154 0.05 0.67 9.18
N HIS A 155 -1.14 0.70 9.78
CA HIS A 155 -1.90 -0.54 10.05
C HIS A 155 -2.43 -1.19 8.78
N ALA A 156 -2.85 -0.42 7.78
CA ALA A 156 -3.27 -0.95 6.51
C ALA A 156 -2.11 -1.67 5.81
N LEU A 157 -0.95 -1.02 5.70
CA LEU A 157 0.25 -1.62 5.13
C LEU A 157 0.76 -2.82 5.92
N TYR A 158 0.67 -2.80 7.26
CA TYR A 158 1.01 -3.97 8.07
C TYR A 158 0.26 -5.22 7.61
N HIS A 159 -1.05 -5.11 7.42
CA HIS A 159 -1.88 -6.24 7.01
C HIS A 159 -1.67 -6.63 5.54
N ASP A 160 -1.42 -5.66 4.69
CA ASP A 160 -1.21 -5.89 3.26
C ASP A 160 0.12 -6.60 2.99
N HIS A 161 1.14 -6.21 3.71
CA HIS A 161 2.49 -6.75 3.53
C HIS A 161 2.75 -8.07 4.30
N LEU A 162 1.81 -8.58 5.09
CA LEU A 162 1.98 -9.87 5.79
C LEU A 162 2.40 -11.01 4.85
N PRO A 163 1.73 -11.26 3.70
CA PRO A 163 2.13 -12.33 2.78
C PRO A 163 3.52 -12.11 2.17
N HIS A 164 3.88 -10.85 1.89
CA HIS A 164 5.20 -10.49 1.38
C HIS A 164 6.29 -10.74 2.42
N ALA A 165 6.02 -10.40 3.69
CA ALA A 165 6.92 -10.62 4.80
C ALA A 165 7.15 -12.12 5.09
N GLU A 166 6.11 -12.93 4.99
CA GLU A 166 6.21 -14.39 5.11
C GLU A 166 7.03 -14.98 3.96
N ALA A 167 6.77 -14.56 2.72
CA ALA A 167 7.52 -14.98 1.54
C ALA A 167 9.00 -14.56 1.62
N LEU A 168 9.28 -13.34 2.06
CA LEU A 168 10.64 -12.86 2.30
C LEU A 168 11.35 -13.72 3.35
N ALA A 169 10.70 -13.96 4.49
CA ALA A 169 11.29 -14.75 5.56
C ALA A 169 11.63 -16.18 5.12
N VAL A 170 10.80 -16.80 4.28
CA VAL A 170 11.11 -18.13 3.72
C VAL A 170 12.24 -18.03 2.70
N SER A 171 12.30 -16.96 1.95
CA SER A 171 13.17 -16.80 0.80
C SER A 171 14.57 -16.31 1.14
N LEU A 172 14.79 -15.59 2.22
CA LEU A 172 16.07 -14.97 2.57
C LEU A 172 16.81 -15.79 3.61
N ASP A 173 18.04 -16.23 3.28
CA ASP A 173 18.94 -16.86 4.23
C ASP A 173 19.77 -15.78 4.94
N LEU A 174 19.63 -15.72 6.26
CA LEU A 174 20.29 -14.78 7.17
C LEU A 174 21.12 -15.48 8.24
N SER A 175 21.47 -16.76 8.04
CA SER A 175 22.21 -17.55 9.03
C SER A 175 23.56 -16.96 9.43
N GLY A 176 24.20 -16.23 8.52
CA GLY A 176 25.49 -15.57 8.74
C GLY A 176 25.42 -14.11 9.18
N TYR A 177 24.23 -13.57 9.54
CA TYR A 177 24.03 -12.16 9.87
C TYR A 177 23.31 -12.02 11.21
N HIS A 178 23.63 -10.97 11.97
CA HIS A 178 23.11 -10.76 13.33
C HIS A 178 22.22 -9.53 13.46
N SER A 179 22.38 -8.55 12.57
CA SER A 179 21.69 -7.26 12.65
C SER A 179 21.13 -6.82 11.31
N ILE A 180 19.89 -6.30 11.32
CA ILE A 180 19.21 -5.73 10.14
C ILE A 180 18.79 -4.29 10.44
N LEU A 181 19.06 -3.40 9.50
CA LEU A 181 18.39 -2.10 9.39
C LEU A 181 17.31 -2.18 8.32
N ASP A 182 16.06 -1.97 8.72
CA ASP A 182 14.87 -1.94 7.86
C ASP A 182 14.57 -0.48 7.52
N VAL A 183 15.03 -0.03 6.37
CA VAL A 183 14.99 1.36 5.92
C VAL A 183 13.65 1.67 5.27
N GLY A 184 12.95 2.67 5.80
CA GLY A 184 11.55 2.93 5.42
C GLY A 184 10.62 1.79 5.85
N GLY A 185 10.94 1.14 6.99
CA GLY A 185 10.31 -0.11 7.41
C GLY A 185 8.87 0.04 7.91
N GLY A 186 8.34 1.27 7.99
CA GLY A 186 6.94 1.55 8.29
C GLY A 186 6.44 0.88 9.55
N SER A 187 5.62 -0.14 9.38
CA SER A 187 5.05 -0.93 10.48
C SER A 187 6.02 -1.93 11.13
N GLY A 188 7.18 -2.17 10.52
CA GLY A 188 8.15 -3.19 10.90
C GLY A 188 7.73 -4.63 10.56
N VAL A 189 6.73 -4.83 9.70
CA VAL A 189 6.19 -6.17 9.39
C VAL A 189 7.24 -7.11 8.81
N MET A 190 8.13 -6.61 7.94
CA MET A 190 9.23 -7.39 7.37
C MET A 190 10.24 -7.81 8.45
N SER A 191 10.67 -6.85 9.26
CA SER A 191 11.54 -7.08 10.42
C SER A 191 10.93 -8.09 11.40
N ILE A 192 9.63 -8.01 11.69
CA ILE A 192 8.91 -8.95 12.56
C ILE A 192 8.99 -10.38 11.99
N ALA A 193 8.74 -10.56 10.71
CA ALA A 193 8.78 -11.89 10.08
C ALA A 193 10.20 -12.49 10.08
N LEU A 194 11.21 -11.69 9.71
CA LEU A 194 12.61 -12.13 9.68
C LEU A 194 13.14 -12.49 11.06
N VAL A 195 12.87 -11.66 12.07
CA VAL A 195 13.29 -11.88 13.46
C VAL A 195 12.59 -13.11 14.07
N ARG A 196 11.32 -13.35 13.76
CA ARG A 196 10.62 -14.56 14.21
C ARG A 196 11.24 -15.83 13.66
N LYS A 197 11.62 -15.84 12.40
CA LYS A 197 12.26 -17.00 11.76
C LYS A 197 13.68 -17.21 12.27
N ASN A 198 14.45 -16.15 12.46
CA ASN A 198 15.88 -16.20 12.81
C ASN A 198 16.07 -15.76 14.27
N LYS A 199 16.17 -16.71 15.21
CA LYS A 199 16.19 -16.42 16.66
C LYS A 199 17.38 -15.58 17.12
N HIS A 200 18.51 -15.64 16.41
CA HIS A 200 19.75 -14.88 16.67
C HIS A 200 19.71 -13.44 16.15
N LEU A 201 18.78 -13.13 15.24
CA LEU A 201 18.73 -11.87 14.52
C LEU A 201 18.09 -10.76 15.36
N LYS A 202 18.65 -9.56 15.30
CA LYS A 202 18.06 -8.32 15.78
C LYS A 202 17.76 -7.40 14.61
N ALA A 203 16.77 -6.53 14.74
CA ALA A 203 16.42 -5.57 13.71
C ALA A 203 16.27 -4.17 14.31
N CYS A 204 16.46 -3.15 13.48
CA CYS A 204 16.11 -1.77 13.76
C CYS A 204 15.26 -1.24 12.61
N VAL A 205 14.08 -0.73 12.91
CA VAL A 205 13.19 -0.10 11.93
C VAL A 205 13.49 1.38 11.88
N LEU A 206 13.97 1.86 10.73
CA LEU A 206 14.22 3.28 10.47
C LEU A 206 13.06 3.85 9.66
N ASP A 207 12.40 4.88 10.17
CA ASP A 207 11.37 5.61 9.46
C ASP A 207 11.13 7.00 10.08
N ILE A 208 10.27 7.80 9.50
CA ILE A 208 9.82 9.09 10.07
C ILE A 208 9.00 8.86 11.35
N GLU A 209 8.96 9.88 12.20
CA GLU A 209 8.38 9.80 13.54
C GLU A 209 6.95 9.25 13.57
N PRO A 210 5.99 9.69 12.72
CA PRO A 210 4.61 9.18 12.75
C PRO A 210 4.51 7.66 12.59
N PHE A 211 5.32 7.08 11.70
CA PHE A 211 5.32 5.63 11.46
C PHE A 211 6.00 4.88 12.61
N ILE A 212 7.10 5.40 13.12
CA ILE A 212 7.80 4.79 14.27
C ILE A 212 6.91 4.74 15.51
N HIS A 213 6.07 5.75 15.75
CA HIS A 213 5.08 5.69 16.83
C HIS A 213 4.12 4.50 16.73
N VAL A 214 3.70 4.18 15.52
CA VAL A 214 2.81 3.04 15.27
C VAL A 214 3.58 1.72 15.32
N ALA A 215 4.77 1.67 14.69
CA ALA A 215 5.64 0.50 14.72
C ALA A 215 5.95 0.03 16.15
N LYS A 216 6.30 0.95 17.04
CA LYS A 216 6.54 0.66 18.46
C LYS A 216 5.36 -0.04 19.13
N LYS A 217 4.13 0.37 18.84
CA LYS A 217 2.91 -0.26 19.37
C LYS A 217 2.72 -1.67 18.80
N ILE A 218 2.95 -1.85 17.51
CA ILE A 218 2.87 -3.16 16.83
C ILE A 218 3.93 -4.11 17.40
N ILE A 219 5.21 -3.68 17.45
CA ILE A 219 6.34 -4.48 17.98
C ILE A 219 6.09 -4.90 19.43
N ARG A 220 5.57 -4.01 20.27
CA ARG A 220 5.19 -4.31 21.65
C ARG A 220 4.08 -5.38 21.71
N ARG A 221 3.04 -5.23 20.89
CA ARG A 221 1.89 -6.15 20.83
C ARG A 221 2.32 -7.57 20.44
N VAL A 222 3.32 -7.68 19.54
CA VAL A 222 3.87 -8.98 19.12
C VAL A 222 5.01 -9.49 20.00
N LYS A 223 5.33 -8.80 21.12
CA LYS A 223 6.32 -9.14 22.14
C LYS A 223 7.76 -9.27 21.62
N LEU A 224 8.16 -8.40 20.69
CA LEU A 224 9.50 -8.41 20.08
C LEU A 224 10.38 -7.22 20.48
N THR A 225 10.04 -6.45 21.50
CA THR A 225 10.75 -5.24 21.93
C THR A 225 12.20 -5.47 22.38
N ARG A 226 12.58 -6.71 22.71
CA ARG A 226 13.98 -7.07 23.05
C ARG A 226 14.84 -7.36 21.81
N ARG A 227 14.23 -7.46 20.64
CA ARG A 227 14.90 -7.89 19.40
C ARG A 227 14.67 -6.94 18.23
N ILE A 228 13.71 -6.04 18.32
CA ILE A 228 13.42 -5.04 17.29
C ILE A 228 13.43 -3.67 17.96
N ASP A 229 14.41 -2.88 17.61
CA ASP A 229 14.53 -1.47 17.93
C ASP A 229 13.93 -0.58 16.84
N THR A 230 13.83 0.72 17.11
CA THR A 230 13.32 1.70 16.16
C THR A 230 14.19 2.94 16.18
N PHE A 231 14.39 3.54 15.01
CA PHE A 231 15.15 4.77 14.83
C PHE A 231 14.31 5.78 14.05
N ILE A 232 14.13 6.99 14.60
CA ILE A 232 13.44 8.07 13.88
C ILE A 232 14.45 8.79 13.01
N GLY A 233 14.23 8.85 11.71
CA GLY A 233 15.12 9.53 10.79
C GLY A 233 14.64 9.50 9.34
N ASP A 234 15.25 10.36 8.55
CA ASP A 234 15.07 10.42 7.10
C ASP A 234 16.26 9.73 6.41
N HIS A 235 16.00 8.58 5.81
CA HIS A 235 17.01 7.80 5.09
C HIS A 235 17.63 8.54 3.91
N ASN A 236 16.96 9.57 3.40
CA ASN A 236 17.53 10.44 2.38
C ASN A 236 18.63 11.35 2.95
N LYS A 237 18.69 11.53 4.26
CA LYS A 237 19.72 12.32 4.94
C LYS A 237 20.79 11.45 5.59
N HIS A 238 20.35 10.39 6.29
CA HIS A 238 21.26 9.57 7.08
C HIS A 238 20.80 8.11 7.18
N ILE A 239 21.74 7.18 7.07
CA ILE A 239 21.57 5.75 7.35
C ILE A 239 22.53 5.38 8.49
N PRO A 240 22.03 4.86 9.63
CA PRO A 240 22.89 4.44 10.74
C PRO A 240 23.88 3.34 10.35
N ASN A 241 25.09 3.41 10.89
CA ASN A 241 26.17 2.47 10.61
C ASN A 241 26.07 1.18 11.46
N GLY A 242 26.77 0.14 11.03
CA GLY A 242 27.07 -1.04 11.84
C GLY A 242 26.06 -2.18 11.75
N PHE A 243 25.18 -2.15 10.75
CA PHE A 243 24.28 -3.26 10.48
C PHE A 243 24.84 -4.20 9.42
N ASP A 244 24.75 -5.51 9.67
CA ASP A 244 25.19 -6.54 8.72
C ASP A 244 24.33 -6.56 7.46
N VAL A 245 23.05 -6.23 7.62
CA VAL A 245 22.05 -6.19 6.54
C VAL A 245 21.38 -4.83 6.52
N VAL A 246 21.30 -4.21 5.35
CA VAL A 246 20.45 -3.02 5.10
C VAL A 246 19.39 -3.42 4.09
N MET A 247 18.12 -3.27 4.51
CA MET A 247 16.97 -3.73 3.77
C MET A 247 16.06 -2.56 3.40
N PHE A 248 15.56 -2.58 2.17
CA PHE A 248 14.55 -1.68 1.64
C PHE A 248 13.39 -2.52 1.12
N CYS A 249 12.20 -2.35 1.68
CA CYS A 249 10.99 -3.07 1.28
C CYS A 249 9.90 -2.06 0.96
N ASP A 250 9.51 -1.95 -0.31
CA ASP A 250 8.55 -0.94 -0.80
C ASP A 250 8.93 0.48 -0.33
N ALA A 251 10.24 0.75 -0.31
CA ALA A 251 10.80 2.01 0.15
C ALA A 251 11.29 2.85 -1.02
N GLU A 252 11.14 4.16 -0.90
CA GLU A 252 11.58 5.09 -1.94
C GLU A 252 13.11 5.12 -2.08
N ILE A 253 13.62 4.54 -3.18
CA ILE A 253 15.06 4.49 -3.46
C ILE A 253 15.51 5.71 -4.30
N GLY A 254 14.61 6.39 -4.95
CA GLY A 254 14.88 7.59 -5.73
C GLY A 254 15.94 7.37 -6.83
N ASP A 255 16.95 8.21 -6.88
CA ASP A 255 18.03 8.20 -7.88
C ASP A 255 19.22 7.29 -7.51
N GLY A 256 19.12 6.52 -6.45
CA GLY A 256 20.17 5.60 -6.00
C GLY A 256 21.17 6.18 -5.00
N ARG A 257 21.12 7.46 -4.70
CA ARG A 257 22.00 8.05 -3.66
C ARG A 257 21.81 7.40 -2.30
N VAL A 258 20.60 6.94 -2.00
CA VAL A 258 20.31 6.20 -0.77
C VAL A 258 20.99 4.83 -0.75
N LEU A 259 21.13 4.15 -1.90
CA LEU A 259 21.86 2.88 -2.01
C LEU A 259 23.37 3.08 -1.77
N ARG A 260 23.92 4.21 -2.21
CA ARG A 260 25.31 4.55 -1.92
C ARG A 260 25.54 4.80 -0.43
N ARG A 261 24.62 5.55 0.24
CA ARG A 261 24.67 5.72 1.69
C ARG A 261 24.57 4.37 2.43
N ALA A 262 23.68 3.48 1.96
CA ALA A 262 23.57 2.14 2.53
C ALA A 262 24.88 1.37 2.38
N TYR A 263 25.52 1.42 1.19
CA TYR A 263 26.82 0.82 0.97
C TYR A 263 27.87 1.35 1.96
N ASP A 264 27.94 2.66 2.12
CA ASP A 264 28.94 3.30 2.98
C ASP A 264 28.71 2.96 4.47
N SER A 265 27.46 2.81 4.92
CA SER A 265 27.10 2.50 6.32
C SER A 265 27.37 1.05 6.74
N MET A 266 27.55 0.14 5.81
CA MET A 266 27.67 -1.31 6.07
C MET A 266 29.10 -1.73 6.29
N PRO A 267 29.36 -2.80 7.07
CA PRO A 267 30.66 -3.45 7.11
C PRO A 267 30.98 -4.19 5.81
N SER A 268 32.28 -4.52 5.56
CA SER A 268 32.66 -5.44 4.49
C SER A 268 31.94 -6.80 4.68
N GLY A 269 31.47 -7.41 3.61
CA GLY A 269 30.63 -8.61 3.62
C GLY A 269 29.16 -8.36 3.90
N GLY A 270 28.77 -7.11 4.20
CA GLY A 270 27.38 -6.73 4.46
C GLY A 270 26.44 -7.00 3.27
N LEU A 271 25.18 -7.26 3.56
CA LEU A 271 24.16 -7.66 2.60
C LEU A 271 23.14 -6.53 2.41
N VAL A 272 22.98 -6.01 1.19
CA VAL A 272 21.83 -5.20 0.84
C VAL A 272 20.68 -6.10 0.37
N VAL A 273 19.45 -5.79 0.81
CA VAL A 273 18.23 -6.51 0.47
C VAL A 273 17.20 -5.52 -0.05
N LEU A 274 16.70 -5.75 -1.25
CA LEU A 274 15.60 -5.00 -1.84
C LEU A 274 14.41 -5.94 -2.05
N VAL A 275 13.24 -5.53 -1.59
CA VAL A 275 11.97 -6.24 -1.81
C VAL A 275 11.00 -5.24 -2.45
N GLU A 276 10.68 -5.46 -3.71
CA GLU A 276 9.96 -4.48 -4.51
C GLU A 276 9.17 -5.19 -5.62
N ASP A 277 8.05 -4.58 -5.98
CA ASP A 277 7.33 -4.95 -7.19
C ASP A 277 7.92 -4.19 -8.38
N PHE A 278 8.41 -4.90 -9.37
CA PHE A 278 8.93 -4.27 -10.59
C PHE A 278 7.92 -4.37 -11.72
N SER A 279 8.02 -3.42 -12.69
CA SER A 279 7.38 -3.61 -13.97
C SER A 279 7.89 -4.90 -14.62
N SER A 280 7.02 -5.63 -15.28
CA SER A 280 7.42 -6.78 -16.09
C SER A 280 8.31 -6.31 -17.26
N ASP A 281 9.06 -7.23 -17.84
CA ASP A 281 9.96 -6.93 -18.96
C ASP A 281 9.20 -6.45 -20.23
N ASP A 282 7.87 -6.68 -20.31
CA ASP A 282 6.96 -6.18 -21.34
C ASP A 282 6.33 -4.80 -21.01
N PHE A 283 6.84 -4.13 -19.97
CA PHE A 283 6.37 -2.83 -19.47
C PHE A 283 4.93 -2.82 -18.95
N THR A 284 4.32 -3.98 -18.72
CA THR A 284 3.05 -3.98 -18.00
C THR A 284 3.28 -3.60 -16.55
N VAL A 285 2.48 -2.64 -16.09
CA VAL A 285 2.53 -2.15 -14.71
C VAL A 285 1.14 -2.16 -14.10
N PRO A 286 1.01 -2.43 -12.82
CA PRO A 286 -0.24 -2.22 -12.13
C PRO A 286 -0.67 -0.75 -12.24
N LEU A 287 -1.94 -0.50 -12.60
CA LEU A 287 -2.47 0.86 -12.77
C LEU A 287 -2.24 1.76 -11.55
N TYR A 288 -2.27 1.21 -10.32
CA TYR A 288 -2.05 1.99 -9.12
C TYR A 288 -0.64 2.62 -9.07
N ARG A 289 0.38 1.98 -9.69
CA ARG A 289 1.73 2.54 -9.77
C ARG A 289 1.77 3.74 -10.72
N LEU A 290 1.10 3.65 -11.88
CA LEU A 290 0.95 4.80 -12.76
C LEU A 290 0.23 5.96 -12.05
N MET A 291 -0.85 5.66 -11.34
CA MET A 291 -1.60 6.66 -10.58
C MET A 291 -0.71 7.34 -9.52
N TRP A 292 0.09 6.55 -8.80
CA TRP A 292 1.01 7.09 -7.81
C TRP A 292 2.01 8.04 -8.43
N GLN A 293 2.62 7.68 -9.55
CA GLN A 293 3.62 8.50 -10.25
C GLN A 293 3.06 9.82 -10.76
N LEU A 294 1.94 9.74 -11.46
CA LEU A 294 1.28 10.94 -11.98
C LEU A 294 0.82 11.87 -10.85
N ARG A 295 0.36 11.30 -9.74
CA ARG A 295 -0.06 12.09 -8.57
C ARG A 295 1.12 12.72 -7.83
N SER A 296 2.22 12.03 -7.66
CA SER A 296 3.42 12.54 -6.98
C SER A 296 4.30 13.39 -7.88
N ASN A 297 3.94 13.51 -9.17
CA ASN A 297 4.73 14.19 -10.19
C ASN A 297 6.20 13.72 -10.22
N SER A 298 6.40 12.42 -10.03
CA SER A 298 7.72 11.80 -9.98
C SER A 298 7.77 10.50 -10.77
N PHE A 299 8.88 10.26 -11.47
CA PHE A 299 9.04 9.03 -12.25
C PHE A 299 9.72 7.94 -11.41
N TRP A 300 8.96 6.88 -11.12
CA TRP A 300 9.37 5.81 -10.20
C TRP A 300 9.46 4.43 -10.82
N LEU A 301 8.99 4.27 -12.08
CA LEU A 301 8.97 2.98 -12.73
C LEU A 301 10.39 2.50 -13.02
N LYS A 302 10.99 1.86 -12.03
CA LYS A 302 12.22 1.11 -12.24
C LYS A 302 11.85 -0.34 -12.56
N ASN A 303 12.42 -0.84 -13.64
CA ASN A 303 12.42 -2.26 -13.86
C ASN A 303 13.56 -2.93 -13.06
N LYS A 304 13.49 -4.24 -12.95
CA LYS A 304 14.50 -5.04 -12.26
C LYS A 304 15.92 -4.77 -12.76
N GLN A 305 16.12 -4.57 -14.06
CA GLN A 305 17.43 -4.35 -14.66
C GLN A 305 18.02 -2.99 -14.24
N GLN A 306 17.20 -1.96 -14.20
CA GLN A 306 17.61 -0.63 -13.70
C GLN A 306 18.02 -0.70 -12.24
N MET A 307 17.27 -1.42 -11.40
CA MET A 307 17.61 -1.58 -9.99
C MET A 307 18.93 -2.34 -9.78
N VAL A 308 19.14 -3.40 -10.56
CA VAL A 308 20.42 -4.14 -10.56
C VAL A 308 21.59 -3.24 -10.99
N ARG A 309 21.37 -2.37 -11.98
CA ARG A 309 22.39 -1.38 -12.39
C ARG A 309 22.70 -0.40 -11.28
N MET A 310 21.68 0.19 -10.65
CA MET A 310 21.85 1.13 -9.53
C MET A 310 22.63 0.51 -8.35
N LEU A 311 22.36 -0.75 -8.03
CA LEU A 311 23.13 -1.47 -7.00
C LEU A 311 24.62 -1.60 -7.40
N ARG A 312 24.92 -1.93 -8.66
CA ARG A 312 26.31 -2.01 -9.13
C ARG A 312 27.02 -0.65 -9.08
N GLU A 313 26.35 0.39 -9.54
CA GLU A 313 26.85 1.77 -9.52
C GLU A 313 27.08 2.27 -8.09
N SER A 314 26.30 1.77 -7.12
CA SER A 314 26.48 2.03 -5.70
C SER A 314 27.61 1.23 -5.05
N GLY A 315 28.27 0.29 -5.79
CA GLY A 315 29.41 -0.49 -5.32
C GLY A 315 29.10 -1.93 -4.92
N PHE A 316 27.84 -2.34 -4.89
CA PHE A 316 27.48 -3.72 -4.54
C PHE A 316 27.87 -4.72 -5.63
N SER A 317 28.25 -5.93 -5.19
CA SER A 317 28.66 -7.05 -6.03
C SER A 317 27.87 -8.32 -5.69
N GLY A 318 28.04 -9.39 -6.48
CA GLY A 318 27.36 -10.65 -6.24
C GLY A 318 25.82 -10.53 -6.27
N ILE A 319 25.30 -9.63 -7.10
CA ILE A 319 23.88 -9.31 -7.15
C ILE A 319 23.09 -10.51 -7.65
N ARG A 320 22.08 -10.91 -6.88
CA ARG A 320 21.14 -11.97 -7.22
C ARG A 320 19.73 -11.45 -7.15
N SER A 321 18.84 -11.96 -8.02
CA SER A 321 17.42 -11.59 -8.03
C SER A 321 16.55 -12.81 -8.21
N ARG A 322 15.43 -12.86 -7.50
CA ARG A 322 14.39 -13.89 -7.68
C ARG A 322 13.03 -13.34 -7.33
N ARG A 323 12.00 -13.87 -7.95
CA ARG A 323 10.60 -13.60 -7.60
C ARG A 323 10.23 -14.40 -6.36
N ILE A 324 9.60 -13.78 -5.38
CA ILE A 324 9.26 -14.42 -4.09
C ILE A 324 7.77 -14.50 -3.83
N TYR A 325 7.00 -13.53 -4.35
CA TYR A 325 5.55 -13.53 -4.18
C TYR A 325 4.89 -12.69 -5.28
N ARG A 326 3.92 -13.22 -6.02
CA ARG A 326 3.25 -12.52 -7.13
C ARG A 326 4.28 -11.79 -8.02
N ASP A 327 4.20 -10.46 -8.09
CA ASP A 327 5.12 -9.62 -8.87
C ASP A 327 6.26 -9.04 -8.02
N THR A 328 6.34 -9.45 -6.75
CA THR A 328 7.37 -9.01 -5.80
C THR A 328 8.67 -9.80 -6.00
N TRP A 329 9.73 -9.06 -6.14
CA TRP A 329 11.09 -9.57 -6.30
C TRP A 329 11.93 -9.30 -5.07
N LEU A 330 12.78 -10.25 -4.77
CA LEU A 330 13.90 -10.13 -3.85
C LEU A 330 15.19 -9.92 -4.67
N ILE A 331 15.87 -8.81 -4.43
CA ILE A 331 17.20 -8.55 -4.97
C ILE A 331 18.17 -8.43 -3.80
N THR A 332 19.31 -9.09 -3.89
CA THR A 332 20.39 -9.01 -2.88
C THR A 332 21.70 -8.65 -3.52
N GLY A 333 22.56 -7.93 -2.80
CA GLY A 333 23.92 -7.59 -3.21
C GLY A 333 24.84 -7.55 -1.99
N ARG A 334 26.13 -7.74 -2.18
CA ARG A 334 27.13 -7.74 -1.09
C ARG A 334 28.06 -6.53 -1.21
N LYS A 335 28.39 -5.94 -0.09
CA LYS A 335 29.55 -5.03 0.04
C LYS A 335 30.81 -5.86 0.02
N LYS A 336 31.79 -5.48 -0.81
CA LYS A 336 33.12 -6.08 -0.82
C LYS A 336 33.93 -5.70 0.40
#